data_e49f9d951efaac8f8fda305afa39cc32
#
_entry.id   e49f9d951efaac8f8fda305afa39cc32
#
_cell.length_a   1.000
_cell.length_b   1.000
_cell.length_c   1.000
_cell.angle_alpha   90.00
_cell.angle_beta   90.00
_cell.angle_gamma   90.00
#
_symmetry.space_group_name_H-M   'P 1'
#
loop_
_entity.id
_entity.type
_entity.pdbx_description
1 polymer ?
#
loop_
_entity_poly.entity_id
_entity_poly.type
_entity_poly.pdbx_seq_one_letter_code
_entity_poly.pdbx_strand_id
1 'polypeptide(L)'
;MKALVIAATVCACGGKPAPRVSTTTLVVHVTDQAKAVAARVMLVDATGAPVHIGTLDVYKTRQGGGACAIAPGVIGSWDGLVLGYGVAEVPVGVDACTPSPAIPYGHYKVVAWRGIEYDRWEGEVDLSADRGRVELAIPLHHAWTPHGTMAADLHVHAFASDDSKMPNQQRVIAQASMGIAVIGLSDHNTAGDLTAEIHELHLDDVVTSISSDELTSDTLHLGVYPVRRGSGPPASKIWHANVDQVFQIAHSFPGNPIVQVNHPRFRVTALYDQAGWDGVSWPPPFPLAFDAVEVLAGYTAFNIPSDRRFDDSVRDYYTLVDHGHLVTPMGNSDTHDFTWVLDGSARNYVYVDDARTNPFDEAAFIAAIRARRVVATTGPWLDVEIAPKRGATPTAGPGQLVTADAGGVWVDLRVERAGFVKLDRIRITIGGEHGPELAQTIDVPPDVPSFGWHGRIEVGHADTWIGVTTDGDTPLPLEQTGWYQREKWKHPGVTPFAIASPILVDADGDGRWKRGDADIAVPKR
;
A
#
# COMPACT_ATOMS: atom_id res chain seq x y z
N MET A 1 -60.01 53.79 36.43
CA MET A 1 -58.91 53.09 35.71
C MET A 1 -59.54 51.89 35.01
N LYS A 2 -59.73 51.98 33.68
CA LYS A 2 -60.37 50.91 32.85
C LYS A 2 -59.25 50.09 32.25
N ALA A 3 -59.25 48.80 32.55
CA ALA A 3 -58.34 47.82 31.94
C ALA A 3 -58.80 47.45 30.52
N LEU A 4 -57.98 47.64 29.54
CA LEU A 4 -58.24 47.26 28.15
C LEU A 4 -57.73 45.82 27.96
N VAL A 5 -58.61 44.87 27.68
CA VAL A 5 -58.33 43.50 27.32
C VAL A 5 -58.20 43.46 25.79
N ILE A 6 -56.99 43.22 25.29
CA ILE A 6 -56.79 42.97 23.87
C ILE A 6 -56.88 41.44 23.64
N ALA A 7 -57.88 41.00 22.96
CA ALA A 7 -58.01 39.63 22.50
C ALA A 7 -57.17 39.47 21.22
N ALA A 8 -56.09 38.67 21.29
CA ALA A 8 -55.32 38.28 20.12
C ALA A 8 -56.00 37.08 19.44
N THR A 9 -56.53 37.29 18.26
CA THR A 9 -57.05 36.24 17.39
C THR A 9 -55.91 35.52 16.73
N VAL A 10 -55.60 34.31 17.18
CA VAL A 10 -54.63 33.45 16.52
C VAL A 10 -55.30 32.84 15.28
N CYS A 11 -54.94 33.34 14.10
CA CYS A 11 -55.29 32.72 12.83
C CYS A 11 -54.54 31.39 12.70
N ALA A 12 -55.18 30.26 12.96
CA ALA A 12 -54.65 28.94 12.68
C ALA A 12 -54.70 28.73 11.14
N CYS A 13 -53.59 29.09 10.47
CA CYS A 13 -53.37 28.63 9.11
C CYS A 13 -53.06 27.13 9.16
N GLY A 14 -54.06 26.30 8.87
CA GLY A 14 -53.94 24.87 8.68
C GLY A 14 -53.09 24.55 7.43
N GLY A 15 -51.78 24.75 7.51
CA GLY A 15 -50.85 24.19 6.56
C GLY A 15 -50.91 22.66 6.71
N LYS A 16 -51.26 21.95 5.62
CA LYS A 16 -51.05 20.50 5.56
C LYS A 16 -49.58 20.25 5.96
N PRO A 17 -49.30 19.31 6.89
CA PRO A 17 -47.94 18.95 7.18
C PRO A 17 -47.27 18.56 5.85
N ALA A 18 -46.11 19.13 5.59
CA ALA A 18 -45.30 18.72 4.44
C ALA A 18 -45.17 17.18 4.48
N PRO A 19 -45.33 16.48 3.35
CA PRO A 19 -45.17 15.05 3.33
C PRO A 19 -43.82 14.73 3.96
N ARG A 20 -43.81 13.93 5.04
CA ARG A 20 -42.56 13.36 5.58
C ARG A 20 -41.96 12.56 4.44
N VAL A 21 -40.89 13.02 3.88
CA VAL A 21 -40.07 12.21 2.99
C VAL A 21 -39.65 11.03 3.87
N SER A 22 -40.20 9.85 3.61
CA SER A 22 -39.75 8.64 4.28
C SER A 22 -38.32 8.37 3.73
N THR A 23 -37.32 8.67 4.52
CA THR A 23 -35.92 8.35 4.17
C THR A 23 -35.69 6.90 4.55
N THR A 24 -35.23 6.11 3.61
CA THR A 24 -34.70 4.77 3.87
C THR A 24 -33.24 4.90 4.35
N THR A 25 -32.89 4.11 5.35
CA THR A 25 -31.49 4.01 5.81
C THR A 25 -30.92 2.65 5.41
N LEU A 26 -29.83 2.64 4.66
CA LEU A 26 -29.03 1.45 4.44
C LEU A 26 -28.07 1.27 5.63
N VAL A 27 -28.13 0.11 6.26
CA VAL A 27 -27.23 -0.26 7.36
C VAL A 27 -26.33 -1.38 6.89
N VAL A 28 -25.04 -1.10 6.85
CA VAL A 28 -24.03 -2.05 6.38
C VAL A 28 -23.26 -2.60 7.57
N HIS A 29 -23.10 -3.91 7.63
CA HIS A 29 -22.27 -4.60 8.61
C HIS A 29 -21.23 -5.45 7.88
N VAL A 30 -19.95 -5.07 7.96
CA VAL A 30 -18.85 -5.84 7.41
C VAL A 30 -18.13 -6.56 8.53
N THR A 31 -17.99 -7.88 8.42
CA THR A 31 -17.39 -8.70 9.47
C THR A 31 -16.38 -9.70 8.89
N ASP A 32 -15.35 -10.02 9.69
CA ASP A 32 -14.51 -11.20 9.57
C ASP A 32 -14.68 -12.04 10.83
N GLN A 33 -15.05 -13.33 10.70
CA GLN A 33 -15.34 -14.24 11.83
C GLN A 33 -16.23 -13.60 12.92
N ALA A 34 -17.30 -12.89 12.47
CA ALA A 34 -18.24 -12.13 13.29
C ALA A 34 -17.66 -10.89 14.01
N LYS A 35 -16.41 -10.54 13.82
CA LYS A 35 -15.80 -9.30 14.30
C LYS A 35 -15.95 -8.21 13.22
N ALA A 36 -16.42 -7.02 13.60
CA ALA A 36 -16.49 -5.89 12.69
C ALA A 36 -15.08 -5.49 12.19
N VAL A 37 -14.93 -5.27 10.89
CA VAL A 37 -13.65 -4.91 10.28
C VAL A 37 -13.83 -3.74 9.32
N ALA A 38 -12.84 -2.83 9.30
CA ALA A 38 -12.78 -1.76 8.33
C ALA A 38 -12.77 -2.33 6.91
N ALA A 39 -13.49 -1.71 5.97
CA ALA A 39 -13.64 -2.23 4.62
C ALA A 39 -14.13 -1.16 3.64
N ARG A 40 -14.12 -1.49 2.35
CA ARG A 40 -14.77 -0.72 1.28
C ARG A 40 -16.00 -1.47 0.77
N VAL A 41 -17.03 -0.71 0.38
CA VAL A 41 -18.29 -1.27 -0.11
C VAL A 41 -18.78 -0.46 -1.31
N MET A 42 -18.90 -1.10 -2.45
CA MET A 42 -19.36 -0.51 -3.71
C MET A 42 -20.76 -1.01 -4.04
N LEU A 43 -21.64 -0.10 -4.40
CA LEU A 43 -22.94 -0.40 -4.99
C LEU A 43 -22.81 -0.28 -6.51
N VAL A 44 -23.20 -1.31 -7.24
CA VAL A 44 -23.13 -1.36 -8.71
C VAL A 44 -24.56 -1.40 -9.24
N ASP A 45 -24.90 -0.47 -10.13
CA ASP A 45 -26.22 -0.36 -10.72
C ASP A 45 -26.48 -1.40 -11.81
N ALA A 46 -27.70 -1.41 -12.36
CA ALA A 46 -28.11 -2.35 -13.41
C ALA A 46 -27.30 -2.20 -14.72
N THR A 47 -26.57 -1.10 -14.91
CA THR A 47 -25.68 -0.90 -16.07
C THR A 47 -24.26 -1.44 -15.84
N GLY A 48 -23.96 -1.87 -14.62
CA GLY A 48 -22.63 -2.29 -14.21
C GLY A 48 -21.73 -1.14 -13.76
N ALA A 49 -22.27 0.06 -13.57
CA ALA A 49 -21.52 1.23 -13.10
C ALA A 49 -21.59 1.35 -11.57
N PRO A 50 -20.50 1.79 -10.91
CA PRO A 50 -20.54 2.09 -9.49
C PRO A 50 -21.44 3.31 -9.19
N VAL A 51 -22.13 3.26 -8.07
CA VAL A 51 -22.87 4.43 -7.55
C VAL A 51 -21.84 5.39 -6.93
N HIS A 52 -21.69 6.54 -7.57
CA HIS A 52 -20.73 7.55 -7.12
C HIS A 52 -21.29 8.33 -5.93
N ILE A 53 -20.58 8.29 -4.79
CA ILE A 53 -20.91 9.04 -3.59
C ILE A 53 -19.95 10.22 -3.40
N GLY A 54 -18.75 10.12 -3.90
CA GLY A 54 -17.75 11.19 -4.02
C GLY A 54 -17.56 11.64 -5.46
N THR A 55 -16.54 12.43 -5.73
CA THR A 55 -16.16 12.89 -7.08
C THR A 55 -14.84 12.28 -7.53
N LEU A 56 -14.67 12.03 -8.83
CA LEU A 56 -13.41 11.56 -9.40
C LEU A 56 -12.37 12.69 -9.54
N ASP A 57 -12.80 13.95 -9.61
CA ASP A 57 -11.92 15.09 -9.86
C ASP A 57 -11.46 15.72 -8.54
N VAL A 58 -10.36 15.22 -8.05
CA VAL A 58 -9.72 15.63 -6.79
C VAL A 58 -9.18 17.07 -6.81
N TYR A 59 -8.87 17.61 -7.98
CA TYR A 59 -8.35 18.97 -8.12
C TYR A 59 -9.44 20.04 -8.11
N LYS A 60 -10.69 19.70 -8.42
CA LYS A 60 -11.82 20.63 -8.40
C LYS A 60 -12.49 20.76 -7.05
N THR A 61 -12.35 19.78 -6.18
CA THR A 61 -12.90 19.81 -4.84
C THR A 61 -11.86 20.29 -3.85
N ARG A 62 -12.02 21.51 -3.35
CA ARG A 62 -11.20 22.04 -2.25
C ARG A 62 -11.43 21.30 -0.92
N GLN A 63 -12.22 20.24 -0.91
CA GLN A 63 -12.61 19.48 0.26
C GLN A 63 -12.30 17.99 0.02
N GLY A 64 -11.18 17.55 0.57
CA GLY A 64 -10.96 16.13 0.85
C GLY A 64 -10.85 15.17 -0.31
N GLY A 65 -10.07 15.45 -1.36
CA GLY A 65 -9.66 14.40 -2.32
C GLY A 65 -10.80 13.64 -3.00
N GLY A 66 -11.94 14.29 -3.31
CA GLY A 66 -13.09 13.64 -3.95
C GLY A 66 -13.99 12.84 -3.01
N ALA A 67 -13.73 12.86 -1.71
CA ALA A 67 -14.50 12.14 -0.71
C ALA A 67 -15.35 13.08 0.16
N CYS A 68 -16.35 12.53 0.82
CA CYS A 68 -17.14 13.25 1.81
C CYS A 68 -17.38 12.41 3.08
N ALA A 69 -17.26 13.03 4.25
CA ALA A 69 -17.63 12.41 5.52
C ALA A 69 -19.15 12.32 5.63
N ILE A 70 -19.68 11.10 5.72
CA ILE A 70 -21.12 10.84 5.90
C ILE A 70 -21.47 10.79 7.39
N ALA A 71 -20.64 10.10 8.16
CA ALA A 71 -20.74 9.94 9.60
C ALA A 71 -19.33 9.69 10.18
N PRO A 72 -19.13 9.70 11.50
CA PRO A 72 -17.86 9.29 12.08
C PRO A 72 -17.43 7.92 11.57
N GLY A 73 -16.25 7.82 10.98
CA GLY A 73 -15.72 6.58 10.41
C GLY A 73 -16.38 6.09 9.12
N VAL A 74 -17.26 6.88 8.49
CA VAL A 74 -17.95 6.54 7.23
C VAL A 74 -17.72 7.62 6.19
N ILE A 75 -17.12 7.25 5.08
CA ILE A 75 -16.76 8.16 3.99
C ILE A 75 -17.43 7.70 2.70
N GLY A 76 -18.01 8.64 1.96
CA GLY A 76 -18.41 8.46 0.56
C GLY A 76 -17.25 8.76 -0.38
N SER A 77 -16.92 7.83 -1.27
CA SER A 77 -15.90 7.98 -2.31
C SER A 77 -16.51 7.83 -3.70
N TRP A 78 -15.69 8.01 -4.75
CA TRP A 78 -16.12 7.81 -6.13
C TRP A 78 -16.72 6.41 -6.36
N ASP A 79 -16.14 5.38 -5.78
CA ASP A 79 -16.52 3.99 -5.98
C ASP A 79 -17.43 3.41 -4.87
N GLY A 80 -17.88 4.23 -3.92
CA GLY A 80 -18.82 3.78 -2.90
C GLY A 80 -18.53 4.29 -1.49
N LEU A 81 -18.55 3.39 -0.52
CA LEU A 81 -18.38 3.66 0.91
C LEU A 81 -17.03 3.14 1.41
N VAL A 82 -16.38 3.91 2.27
CA VAL A 82 -15.18 3.51 3.02
C VAL A 82 -15.51 3.52 4.51
N LEU A 83 -15.37 2.38 5.17
CA LEU A 83 -15.78 2.15 6.54
C LEU A 83 -14.56 1.89 7.45
N GLY A 84 -14.38 2.73 8.46
CA GLY A 84 -13.32 2.56 9.47
C GLY A 84 -13.65 1.51 10.53
N TYR A 85 -14.94 1.27 10.79
CA TYR A 85 -15.38 0.38 11.88
C TYR A 85 -16.19 -0.85 11.41
N GLY A 86 -16.29 -1.07 10.11
CA GLY A 86 -17.11 -2.16 9.55
C GLY A 86 -18.61 -1.96 9.66
N VAL A 87 -19.09 -0.83 10.18
CA VAL A 87 -20.51 -0.51 10.30
C VAL A 87 -20.77 0.87 9.73
N ALA A 88 -21.85 1.01 8.94
CA ALA A 88 -22.30 2.27 8.40
C ALA A 88 -23.82 2.37 8.41
N GLU A 89 -24.34 3.56 8.74
CA GLU A 89 -25.73 3.94 8.50
C GLU A 89 -25.75 5.07 7.47
N VAL A 90 -26.31 4.81 6.30
CA VAL A 90 -26.26 5.72 5.16
C VAL A 90 -27.67 6.06 4.69
N PRO A 91 -28.04 7.35 4.58
CA PRO A 91 -29.34 7.74 4.05
C PRO A 91 -29.44 7.44 2.56
N VAL A 92 -30.62 6.96 2.13
CA VAL A 92 -30.94 6.63 0.74
C VAL A 92 -32.00 7.59 0.20
N GLY A 93 -31.87 8.01 -1.05
CA GLY A 93 -32.84 8.92 -1.68
C GLY A 93 -32.67 10.38 -1.28
N VAL A 94 -31.68 10.71 -0.44
CA VAL A 94 -31.34 12.07 -0.04
C VAL A 94 -29.82 12.24 -0.10
N ASP A 95 -29.36 13.49 -0.24
CA ASP A 95 -27.91 13.77 -0.27
C ASP A 95 -27.28 13.36 1.05
N ALA A 96 -26.36 12.41 0.97
CA ALA A 96 -25.62 11.93 2.13
C ALA A 96 -24.56 12.94 2.59
N CYS A 97 -24.04 13.73 1.64
CA CYS A 97 -23.09 14.81 1.86
C CYS A 97 -23.09 15.78 0.66
N THR A 98 -22.86 17.06 0.91
CA THR A 98 -22.78 18.07 -0.15
C THR A 98 -21.33 18.22 -0.62
N PRO A 99 -20.99 18.14 -1.93
CA PRO A 99 -21.89 18.15 -3.11
C PRO A 99 -22.23 16.76 -3.69
N SER A 100 -22.14 15.70 -2.92
CA SER A 100 -22.35 14.34 -3.43
C SER A 100 -23.81 14.02 -3.72
N PRO A 101 -24.10 13.27 -4.80
CA PRO A 101 -25.46 12.82 -5.10
C PRO A 101 -25.95 11.83 -4.04
N ALA A 102 -27.27 11.79 -3.88
CA ALA A 102 -27.92 10.77 -3.07
C ALA A 102 -27.71 9.38 -3.67
N ILE A 103 -27.63 8.34 -2.82
CA ILE A 103 -27.78 6.97 -3.28
C ILE A 103 -29.22 6.81 -3.79
N PRO A 104 -29.43 6.55 -5.08
CA PRO A 104 -30.80 6.41 -5.61
C PRO A 104 -31.50 5.18 -5.06
N TYR A 105 -32.83 5.17 -5.08
CA TYR A 105 -33.59 3.94 -4.88
C TYR A 105 -33.40 3.02 -6.08
N GLY A 106 -33.22 1.73 -5.83
CA GLY A 106 -32.98 0.75 -6.88
C GLY A 106 -32.56 -0.62 -6.34
N HIS A 107 -32.32 -1.52 -7.29
CA HIS A 107 -31.68 -2.81 -7.04
C HIS A 107 -30.21 -2.70 -7.40
N TYR A 108 -29.32 -3.14 -6.50
CA TYR A 108 -27.87 -3.02 -6.65
C TYR A 108 -27.17 -4.36 -6.43
N LYS A 109 -26.22 -4.66 -7.27
CA LYS A 109 -25.14 -5.59 -6.92
C LYS A 109 -24.21 -4.87 -5.94
N VAL A 110 -23.76 -5.58 -4.91
CA VAL A 110 -22.83 -5.06 -3.90
C VAL A 110 -21.52 -5.81 -4.00
N VAL A 111 -20.43 -5.06 -3.99
CA VAL A 111 -19.06 -5.59 -3.92
C VAL A 111 -18.41 -5.02 -2.68
N ALA A 112 -17.79 -5.87 -1.86
CA ALA A 112 -17.06 -5.43 -0.68
C ALA A 112 -15.69 -6.11 -0.60
N TRP A 113 -14.70 -5.38 -0.05
CA TRP A 113 -13.32 -5.85 0.05
C TRP A 113 -12.55 -5.16 1.18
N ARG A 114 -11.42 -5.77 1.56
CA ARG A 114 -10.49 -5.24 2.54
C ARG A 114 -9.03 -5.51 2.09
N GLY A 115 -8.58 -4.80 1.06
CA GLY A 115 -7.24 -5.00 0.48
C GLY A 115 -7.04 -6.40 -0.10
N ILE A 116 -5.78 -6.86 -0.11
CA ILE A 116 -5.34 -8.05 -0.86
C ILE A 116 -5.35 -9.35 -0.05
N GLU A 117 -5.53 -9.27 1.27
CA GLU A 117 -5.60 -10.43 2.16
C GLU A 117 -6.97 -11.09 2.20
N TYR A 118 -8.00 -10.41 1.68
CA TYR A 118 -9.39 -10.84 1.72
C TYR A 118 -9.95 -11.13 0.34
N ASP A 119 -10.78 -12.17 0.25
CA ASP A 119 -11.57 -12.38 -0.95
C ASP A 119 -12.60 -11.25 -1.12
N ARG A 120 -12.88 -10.95 -2.36
CA ARG A 120 -13.94 -10.02 -2.74
C ARG A 120 -15.31 -10.67 -2.48
N TRP A 121 -16.10 -10.03 -1.63
CA TRP A 121 -17.48 -10.46 -1.39
C TRP A 121 -18.43 -9.82 -2.40
N GLU A 122 -19.41 -10.58 -2.86
CA GLU A 122 -20.45 -10.12 -3.77
C GLU A 122 -21.85 -10.52 -3.24
N GLY A 123 -22.82 -9.60 -3.38
CA GLY A 123 -24.22 -9.80 -2.99
C GLY A 123 -25.13 -8.79 -3.65
N GLU A 124 -26.36 -8.69 -3.18
CA GLU A 124 -27.37 -7.79 -3.75
C GLU A 124 -28.14 -7.08 -2.66
N VAL A 125 -28.67 -5.88 -2.96
CA VAL A 125 -29.53 -5.13 -2.06
C VAL A 125 -30.62 -4.38 -2.83
N ASP A 126 -31.86 -4.42 -2.31
CA ASP A 126 -32.99 -3.63 -2.79
C ASP A 126 -33.21 -2.43 -1.88
N LEU A 127 -33.13 -1.24 -2.43
CA LEU A 127 -33.34 0.03 -1.76
C LEU A 127 -34.63 0.67 -2.29
N SER A 128 -35.68 0.77 -1.45
CA SER A 128 -36.93 1.39 -1.82
C SER A 128 -37.43 2.35 -0.71
N ALA A 129 -38.22 3.35 -1.09
CA ALA A 129 -38.66 4.43 -0.19
C ALA A 129 -39.59 3.97 0.94
N ASP A 130 -40.17 2.79 0.83
CA ASP A 130 -41.12 2.22 1.78
C ASP A 130 -40.50 1.32 2.85
N ARG A 131 -39.22 0.96 2.71
CA ARG A 131 -38.55 0.00 3.62
C ARG A 131 -38.09 0.60 4.95
N GLY A 132 -37.93 1.92 5.02
CA GLY A 132 -37.46 2.64 6.21
C GLY A 132 -36.03 2.29 6.63
N ARG A 133 -35.72 1.00 6.81
CA ARG A 133 -34.39 0.49 7.18
C ARG A 133 -34.09 -0.81 6.42
N VAL A 134 -32.90 -0.89 5.81
CA VAL A 134 -32.43 -2.06 5.08
C VAL A 134 -31.06 -2.48 5.67
N GLU A 135 -31.00 -3.70 6.20
CA GLU A 135 -29.79 -4.28 6.77
C GLU A 135 -29.04 -5.07 5.70
N LEU A 136 -27.75 -4.86 5.59
CA LEU A 136 -26.84 -5.55 4.68
C LEU A 136 -25.67 -6.16 5.47
N ALA A 137 -25.66 -7.48 5.62
CA ALA A 137 -24.58 -8.21 6.27
C ALA A 137 -23.58 -8.69 5.24
N ILE A 138 -22.30 -8.37 5.44
CA ILE A 138 -21.19 -8.68 4.55
C ILE A 138 -20.13 -9.47 5.33
N PRO A 139 -20.17 -10.81 5.34
CA PRO A 139 -19.11 -11.62 5.90
C PRO A 139 -17.93 -11.72 4.91
N LEU A 140 -16.86 -11.01 5.18
CA LEU A 140 -15.62 -11.15 4.41
C LEU A 140 -14.90 -12.44 4.77
N HIS A 141 -14.24 -13.03 3.78
CA HIS A 141 -13.40 -14.20 3.93
C HIS A 141 -11.92 -13.78 3.87
N HIS A 142 -11.17 -14.06 4.93
CA HIS A 142 -9.73 -13.87 4.99
C HIS A 142 -9.07 -14.98 4.17
N ALA A 143 -8.46 -14.65 3.05
CA ALA A 143 -7.94 -15.63 2.09
C ALA A 143 -6.57 -16.18 2.52
N TRP A 144 -5.74 -15.33 3.14
CA TRP A 144 -4.40 -15.71 3.62
C TRP A 144 -3.92 -14.75 4.71
N THR A 145 -3.00 -15.20 5.55
CA THR A 145 -2.45 -14.41 6.66
C THR A 145 -0.94 -14.51 6.67
N PRO A 146 -0.21 -13.41 6.49
CA PRO A 146 1.24 -13.41 6.64
C PRO A 146 1.59 -13.45 8.14
N HIS A 147 2.34 -14.47 8.55
CA HIS A 147 2.74 -14.63 9.94
C HIS A 147 4.00 -13.82 10.25
N GLY A 148 4.04 -13.21 11.44
CA GLY A 148 5.20 -12.45 11.92
C GLY A 148 5.54 -11.24 11.09
N THR A 149 4.54 -10.63 10.43
CA THR A 149 4.73 -9.44 9.60
C THR A 149 3.70 -8.36 9.89
N MET A 150 4.04 -7.12 9.53
CA MET A 150 3.10 -5.99 9.51
C MET A 150 2.96 -5.45 8.09
N ALA A 151 1.71 -5.30 7.63
CA ALA A 151 1.41 -4.64 6.36
C ALA A 151 1.66 -3.14 6.49
N ALA A 152 2.50 -2.56 5.63
CA ALA A 152 2.89 -1.16 5.70
C ALA A 152 2.81 -0.45 4.35
N ASP A 153 2.37 0.79 4.37
CA ASP A 153 2.45 1.74 3.27
C ASP A 153 3.20 2.98 3.78
N LEU A 154 4.45 3.13 3.36
CA LEU A 154 5.37 4.12 3.91
C LEU A 154 5.58 5.33 2.99
N HIS A 155 4.72 5.49 1.98
CA HIS A 155 4.69 6.64 1.10
C HIS A 155 3.22 7.04 0.84
N VAL A 156 2.73 7.93 1.70
CA VAL A 156 1.32 8.31 1.78
C VAL A 156 1.20 9.81 2.03
N HIS A 157 0.35 10.49 1.25
CA HIS A 157 0.11 11.92 1.37
C HIS A 157 -1.26 12.23 1.99
N ALA A 158 -1.31 13.31 2.78
CA ALA A 158 -2.51 13.83 3.38
C ALA A 158 -2.55 15.36 3.28
N PHE A 159 -3.25 16.02 4.21
CA PHE A 159 -3.62 17.43 4.07
C PHE A 159 -2.42 18.41 4.06
N ALA A 160 -1.28 18.05 4.64
CA ALA A 160 -0.12 18.93 4.69
C ALA A 160 0.70 18.92 3.39
N SER A 161 0.49 17.95 2.52
CA SER A 161 1.04 17.93 1.16
C SER A 161 0.39 19.01 0.29
N ASP A 162 1.15 19.70 -0.54
CA ASP A 162 0.63 20.80 -1.38
C ASP A 162 -0.28 20.29 -2.51
N ASP A 163 -0.12 19.05 -2.93
CA ASP A 163 -0.88 18.38 -3.98
C ASP A 163 -1.92 17.37 -3.45
N SER A 164 -2.04 17.17 -2.15
CA SER A 164 -3.12 16.40 -1.52
C SER A 164 -4.07 17.30 -0.72
N LYS A 165 -5.36 17.02 -0.79
CA LYS A 165 -6.40 17.67 0.03
C LYS A 165 -7.12 16.66 0.93
N MET A 166 -6.52 15.49 1.09
CA MET A 166 -7.04 14.38 1.88
C MET A 166 -6.95 14.72 3.37
N PRO A 167 -8.08 14.87 4.10
CA PRO A 167 -8.02 15.07 5.55
C PRO A 167 -7.36 13.88 6.26
N ASN A 168 -6.53 14.15 7.26
CA ASN A 168 -5.77 13.15 7.98
C ASN A 168 -6.64 12.00 8.53
N GLN A 169 -7.78 12.32 9.18
CA GLN A 169 -8.72 11.29 9.68
C GLN A 169 -9.25 10.40 8.55
N GLN A 170 -9.53 10.97 7.38
CA GLN A 170 -9.99 10.20 6.22
C GLN A 170 -8.88 9.30 5.67
N ARG A 171 -7.63 9.75 5.68
CA ARG A 171 -6.47 8.94 5.33
C ARG A 171 -6.31 7.73 6.24
N VAL A 172 -6.46 7.91 7.56
CA VAL A 172 -6.46 6.79 8.52
C VAL A 172 -7.53 5.77 8.18
N ILE A 173 -8.78 6.21 7.94
CA ILE A 173 -9.89 5.31 7.62
C ILE A 173 -9.64 4.57 6.31
N ALA A 174 -9.12 5.26 5.29
CA ALA A 174 -8.81 4.68 3.99
C ALA A 174 -7.73 3.58 4.11
N GLN A 175 -6.63 3.84 4.78
CA GLN A 175 -5.57 2.86 5.02
C GLN A 175 -6.07 1.65 5.84
N ALA A 176 -6.81 1.91 6.93
CA ALA A 176 -7.42 0.86 7.74
C ALA A 176 -8.39 -0.02 6.92
N SER A 177 -9.17 0.58 6.00
CA SER A 177 -10.12 -0.15 5.15
C SER A 177 -9.43 -1.09 4.14
N MET A 178 -8.16 -0.83 3.83
CA MET A 178 -7.35 -1.66 2.94
C MET A 178 -6.43 -2.63 3.70
N GLY A 179 -6.54 -2.72 5.04
CA GLY A 179 -5.77 -3.66 5.85
C GLY A 179 -4.33 -3.24 6.10
N ILE A 180 -3.98 -1.96 5.93
CA ILE A 180 -2.65 -1.45 6.30
C ILE A 180 -2.57 -1.33 7.80
N ALA A 181 -1.50 -1.86 8.38
CA ALA A 181 -1.22 -1.82 9.81
C ALA A 181 -0.27 -0.66 10.21
N VAL A 182 0.64 -0.26 9.31
CA VAL A 182 1.61 0.82 9.57
C VAL A 182 1.56 1.85 8.44
N ILE A 183 1.27 3.10 8.79
CA ILE A 183 1.22 4.23 7.84
C ILE A 183 2.46 5.10 8.04
N GLY A 184 3.25 5.32 6.98
CA GLY A 184 4.28 6.36 6.94
C GLY A 184 3.71 7.61 6.27
N LEU A 185 3.30 8.61 7.05
CA LEU A 185 2.82 9.88 6.50
C LEU A 185 4.00 10.68 5.96
N SER A 186 4.10 10.79 4.65
CA SER A 186 5.22 11.39 3.93
C SER A 186 4.82 12.63 3.14
N ASP A 187 4.08 13.54 3.77
CA ASP A 187 3.71 14.81 3.13
C ASP A 187 4.95 15.56 2.62
N HIS A 188 4.87 16.18 1.44
CA HIS A 188 5.98 16.89 0.80
C HIS A 188 6.63 17.92 1.71
N ASN A 189 7.91 17.71 2.01
CA ASN A 189 8.75 18.62 2.81
C ASN A 189 8.12 18.97 4.17
N THR A 190 7.36 18.03 4.76
CA THR A 190 6.64 18.25 6.03
C THR A 190 6.65 16.97 6.86
N ALA A 191 7.54 16.90 7.83
CA ALA A 191 7.62 15.77 8.75
C ALA A 191 6.36 15.66 9.62
N GLY A 192 5.61 14.56 9.53
CA GLY A 192 4.34 14.35 10.22
C GLY A 192 4.00 12.88 10.46
N ASP A 193 2.98 12.65 11.28
CA ASP A 193 2.37 11.36 11.55
C ASP A 193 0.86 11.49 11.76
N LEU A 194 0.16 10.37 11.85
CA LEU A 194 -1.30 10.28 12.04
C LEU A 194 -1.70 9.74 13.41
N THR A 195 -0.79 9.72 14.39
CA THR A 195 -1.03 9.12 15.72
C THR A 195 -2.22 9.76 16.45
N ALA A 196 -2.35 11.08 16.37
CA ALA A 196 -3.45 11.80 17.01
C ALA A 196 -4.80 11.43 16.41
N GLU A 197 -4.89 11.37 15.09
CA GLU A 197 -6.09 11.01 14.35
C GLU A 197 -6.48 9.55 14.55
N ILE A 198 -5.50 8.64 14.64
CA ILE A 198 -5.72 7.22 14.96
C ILE A 198 -6.35 7.08 16.34
N HIS A 199 -5.81 7.80 17.34
CA HIS A 199 -6.32 7.80 18.70
C HIS A 199 -7.75 8.39 18.79
N GLU A 200 -8.00 9.53 18.12
CA GLU A 200 -9.32 10.15 18.06
C GLU A 200 -10.37 9.23 17.42
N LEU A 201 -9.95 8.41 16.45
CA LEU A 201 -10.79 7.43 15.77
C LEU A 201 -10.89 6.09 16.52
N HIS A 202 -10.21 5.91 17.65
CA HIS A 202 -10.15 4.63 18.38
C HIS A 202 -9.71 3.44 17.51
N LEU A 203 -8.75 3.65 16.62
CA LEU A 203 -8.22 2.64 15.70
C LEU A 203 -6.81 2.16 16.09
N ASP A 204 -6.35 2.43 17.31
CA ASP A 204 -5.01 2.09 17.82
C ASP A 204 -4.69 0.59 17.73
N ASP A 205 -5.68 -0.29 17.87
CA ASP A 205 -5.53 -1.75 17.74
C ASP A 205 -5.59 -2.24 16.27
N VAL A 206 -5.85 -1.34 15.32
CA VAL A 206 -6.01 -1.66 13.89
C VAL A 206 -4.85 -1.14 13.07
N VAL A 207 -4.42 0.10 13.34
CA VAL A 207 -3.40 0.81 12.56
C VAL A 207 -2.53 1.66 13.48
N THR A 208 -1.28 1.85 13.11
CA THR A 208 -0.34 2.79 13.73
C THR A 208 0.30 3.67 12.67
N SER A 209 1.05 4.71 13.08
CA SER A 209 1.72 5.61 12.16
C SER A 209 3.16 5.86 12.58
N ILE A 210 4.03 5.97 11.58
CA ILE A 210 5.42 6.43 11.72
C ILE A 210 5.49 7.85 11.18
N SER A 211 6.21 8.73 11.90
CA SER A 211 6.49 10.07 11.40
C SER A 211 7.51 10.01 10.29
N SER A 212 7.15 10.51 9.12
CA SER A 212 8.02 10.56 7.95
C SER A 212 7.93 11.90 7.23
N ASP A 213 8.78 12.08 6.24
CA ASP A 213 8.85 13.26 5.37
C ASP A 213 9.21 12.78 3.96
N GLU A 214 8.53 13.24 2.94
CA GLU A 214 9.05 13.12 1.59
C GLU A 214 9.81 14.38 1.23
N LEU A 215 11.15 14.31 1.29
CA LEU A 215 12.03 15.39 0.82
C LEU A 215 11.90 15.52 -0.69
N THR A 216 11.18 16.53 -1.12
CA THR A 216 10.78 16.76 -2.50
C THR A 216 11.57 17.90 -3.12
N SER A 217 12.33 17.61 -4.17
CA SER A 217 13.01 18.59 -5.01
C SER A 217 12.63 18.44 -6.47
N ASP A 218 13.06 19.38 -7.31
CA ASP A 218 12.86 19.32 -8.76
C ASP A 218 13.57 18.13 -9.43
N THR A 219 14.46 17.43 -8.71
CA THR A 219 15.31 16.37 -9.29
C THR A 219 15.03 14.98 -8.75
N LEU A 220 14.64 14.86 -7.47
CA LEU A 220 14.34 13.56 -6.84
C LEU A 220 13.47 13.73 -5.61
N HIS A 221 12.82 12.63 -5.22
CA HIS A 221 12.10 12.51 -3.96
C HIS A 221 12.75 11.44 -3.07
N LEU A 222 12.93 11.75 -1.79
CA LEU A 222 13.43 10.81 -0.78
C LEU A 222 12.45 10.71 0.39
N GLY A 223 11.98 9.49 0.68
CA GLY A 223 11.31 9.18 1.94
C GLY A 223 12.35 9.13 3.08
N VAL A 224 12.06 9.81 4.19
CA VAL A 224 12.94 9.81 5.37
C VAL A 224 12.12 9.47 6.60
N TYR A 225 12.42 8.34 7.26
CA TYR A 225 11.67 7.85 8.42
C TYR A 225 12.50 6.92 9.34
N PRO A 226 12.24 6.87 10.69
CA PRO A 226 11.37 7.80 11.40
C PRO A 226 12.06 9.15 11.56
N VAL A 227 11.28 10.22 11.52
CA VAL A 227 11.76 11.57 11.78
C VAL A 227 10.94 12.21 12.90
N ARG A 228 11.48 13.24 13.56
CA ARG A 228 10.70 13.96 14.55
C ARG A 228 9.65 14.83 13.86
N ARG A 229 8.38 14.71 14.24
CA ARG A 229 7.29 15.56 13.74
C ARG A 229 7.68 17.05 13.79
N GLY A 230 7.45 17.76 12.71
CA GLY A 230 7.79 19.17 12.55
C GLY A 230 9.28 19.46 12.48
N SER A 231 10.13 18.43 12.28
CA SER A 231 11.55 18.60 12.00
C SER A 231 11.79 18.81 10.50
N GLY A 232 13.01 19.20 10.16
CA GLY A 232 13.41 19.40 8.77
C GLY A 232 13.62 20.87 8.41
N PRO A 233 14.30 21.14 7.32
CA PRO A 233 14.47 22.48 6.81
C PRO A 233 13.18 22.96 6.12
N PRO A 234 12.99 24.30 5.98
CA PRO A 234 11.85 24.81 5.21
C PRO A 234 11.83 24.28 3.78
N ALA A 235 10.65 23.95 3.26
CA ALA A 235 10.44 23.47 1.89
C ALA A 235 11.17 24.31 0.82
N SER A 236 11.24 25.62 0.98
CA SER A 236 11.95 26.54 0.09
C SER A 236 13.46 26.26 -0.07
N LYS A 237 14.06 25.51 0.87
CA LYS A 237 15.47 25.08 0.77
C LYS A 237 15.64 23.75 0.04
N ILE A 238 14.56 23.00 -0.10
CA ILE A 238 14.59 21.65 -0.67
C ILE A 238 14.20 21.68 -2.14
N TRP A 239 13.19 22.47 -2.53
CA TRP A 239 12.63 22.50 -3.88
C TRP A 239 13.66 22.61 -5.00
N HIS A 240 14.70 23.46 -4.84
CA HIS A 240 15.74 23.66 -5.85
C HIS A 240 17.08 23.05 -5.46
N ALA A 241 17.08 22.15 -4.46
CA ALA A 241 18.28 21.42 -4.06
C ALA A 241 18.66 20.40 -5.14
N ASN A 242 19.95 20.30 -5.43
CA ASN A 242 20.46 19.26 -6.32
C ASN A 242 20.53 17.91 -5.58
N VAL A 243 20.83 16.83 -6.30
CA VAL A 243 20.88 15.47 -5.76
C VAL A 243 21.72 15.37 -4.49
N ASP A 244 22.97 15.87 -4.50
CA ASP A 244 23.86 15.78 -3.34
C ASP A 244 23.32 16.55 -2.14
N GLN A 245 22.71 17.71 -2.37
CA GLN A 245 22.13 18.54 -1.30
C GLN A 245 20.92 17.86 -0.67
N VAL A 246 20.05 17.20 -1.44
CA VAL A 246 18.90 16.47 -0.88
C VAL A 246 19.38 15.30 -0.02
N PHE A 247 20.38 14.52 -0.46
CA PHE A 247 20.98 13.48 0.36
C PHE A 247 21.63 14.03 1.64
N GLN A 248 22.36 15.16 1.56
CA GLN A 248 22.91 15.83 2.74
C GLN A 248 21.81 16.24 3.73
N ILE A 249 20.69 16.77 3.24
CA ILE A 249 19.53 17.10 4.07
C ILE A 249 18.95 15.84 4.72
N ALA A 250 18.73 14.76 3.95
CA ALA A 250 18.21 13.50 4.46
C ALA A 250 19.08 12.95 5.62
N HIS A 251 20.39 12.97 5.46
CA HIS A 251 21.33 12.51 6.49
C HIS A 251 21.53 13.48 7.64
N SER A 252 21.02 14.70 7.54
CA SER A 252 21.09 15.67 8.65
C SER A 252 20.02 15.46 9.73
N PHE A 253 19.00 14.65 9.45
CA PHE A 253 17.99 14.31 10.45
C PHE A 253 18.60 13.48 11.58
N PRO A 254 18.27 13.78 12.84
CA PRO A 254 18.79 13.02 13.97
C PRO A 254 18.18 11.61 14.03
N GLY A 255 18.90 10.66 14.66
CA GLY A 255 18.38 9.31 14.88
C GLY A 255 18.72 8.30 13.79
N ASN A 256 19.48 8.70 12.78
CA ASN A 256 19.85 7.84 11.65
C ASN A 256 18.60 7.19 10.98
N PRO A 257 17.68 7.97 10.42
CA PRO A 257 16.48 7.46 9.78
C PRO A 257 16.82 6.59 8.56
N ILE A 258 15.88 5.79 8.10
CA ILE A 258 15.91 5.19 6.77
C ILE A 258 15.85 6.32 5.74
N VAL A 259 16.72 6.28 4.76
CA VAL A 259 16.64 7.11 3.55
C VAL A 259 16.20 6.20 2.41
N GLN A 260 15.03 6.48 1.87
CA GLN A 260 14.41 5.71 0.79
C GLN A 260 14.36 6.53 -0.49
N VAL A 261 14.80 5.96 -1.61
CA VAL A 261 14.59 6.58 -2.93
C VAL A 261 13.17 6.26 -3.38
N ASN A 262 12.34 7.29 -3.52
CA ASN A 262 10.96 7.16 -3.98
C ASN A 262 10.90 7.14 -5.51
N HIS A 263 9.99 6.35 -6.08
CA HIS A 263 9.66 6.22 -7.51
C HIS A 263 10.82 6.56 -8.47
N PRO A 264 11.97 5.85 -8.40
CA PRO A 264 13.25 6.23 -9.05
C PRO A 264 13.19 6.33 -10.57
N ARG A 265 12.11 5.86 -11.21
CA ARG A 265 11.85 5.88 -12.65
C ARG A 265 10.60 6.68 -13.03
N PHE A 266 10.22 7.70 -12.25
CA PHE A 266 9.03 8.52 -12.53
C PHE A 266 9.33 9.82 -13.32
N ARG A 267 10.06 9.76 -14.39
CA ARG A 267 10.34 10.82 -15.39
C ARG A 267 10.86 12.16 -14.86
N VAL A 268 10.11 12.91 -14.05
CA VAL A 268 10.41 14.33 -13.77
C VAL A 268 11.17 14.51 -12.46
N THR A 269 10.82 13.73 -11.43
CA THR A 269 11.40 13.81 -10.09
C THR A 269 11.99 12.46 -9.67
N ALA A 270 12.56 11.75 -10.62
CA ALA A 270 13.05 10.39 -10.48
C ALA A 270 14.57 10.37 -10.54
N LEU A 271 15.22 9.94 -9.46
CA LEU A 271 16.67 9.94 -9.34
C LEU A 271 17.38 9.27 -10.52
N TYR A 272 16.94 8.08 -10.92
CA TYR A 272 17.64 7.30 -11.96
C TYR A 272 17.45 7.92 -13.35
N ASP A 273 16.25 8.41 -13.66
CA ASP A 273 15.97 9.06 -14.94
C ASP A 273 16.67 10.41 -15.04
N GLN A 274 16.67 11.22 -13.98
CA GLN A 274 17.34 12.53 -13.96
C GLN A 274 18.85 12.42 -14.02
N ALA A 275 19.41 11.40 -13.38
CA ALA A 275 20.83 11.10 -13.44
C ALA A 275 21.26 10.43 -14.76
N GLY A 276 20.32 9.98 -15.58
CA GLY A 276 20.59 9.28 -16.83
C GLY A 276 21.20 7.89 -16.64
N TRP A 277 20.89 7.23 -15.52
CA TRP A 277 21.39 5.88 -15.29
C TRP A 277 20.66 4.85 -16.15
N ASP A 278 21.44 4.00 -16.82
CA ASP A 278 20.93 2.94 -17.70
C ASP A 278 20.45 1.68 -16.97
N GLY A 279 20.65 1.62 -15.64
CA GLY A 279 20.29 0.49 -14.78
C GLY A 279 21.31 -0.66 -14.78
N VAL A 280 22.43 -0.53 -15.46
CA VAL A 280 23.48 -1.59 -15.54
C VAL A 280 24.90 -1.05 -15.35
N SER A 281 25.17 0.19 -15.72
CA SER A 281 26.51 0.80 -15.55
C SER A 281 26.85 1.01 -14.08
N TRP A 282 28.09 0.69 -13.69
CA TRP A 282 28.58 0.81 -12.33
C TRP A 282 29.87 1.63 -12.25
N PRO A 283 30.07 2.54 -11.28
CA PRO A 283 29.02 3.00 -10.34
C PRO A 283 27.97 3.85 -11.04
N PRO A 284 26.74 3.93 -10.48
CA PRO A 284 25.74 4.83 -11.02
C PRO A 284 26.13 6.30 -10.79
N PRO A 285 25.64 7.25 -11.63
CA PRO A 285 26.04 8.66 -11.56
C PRO A 285 25.30 9.47 -10.46
N PHE A 286 25.05 8.84 -9.29
CA PHE A 286 24.40 9.45 -8.13
C PHE A 286 24.93 8.83 -6.82
N PRO A 287 24.74 9.50 -5.65
CA PRO A 287 25.16 8.96 -4.37
C PRO A 287 24.42 7.67 -4.01
N LEU A 288 25.16 6.66 -3.55
CA LEU A 288 24.62 5.40 -3.02
C LEU A 288 24.32 5.47 -1.51
N ALA A 289 23.92 6.64 -1.02
CA ALA A 289 23.72 6.91 0.39
C ALA A 289 22.25 6.74 0.77
N PHE A 290 21.63 5.58 0.47
CA PHE A 290 20.26 5.25 0.82
C PHE A 290 20.13 3.80 1.30
N ASP A 291 19.12 3.55 2.13
CA ASP A 291 18.84 2.25 2.77
C ASP A 291 17.77 1.44 2.04
N ALA A 292 16.90 2.11 1.30
CA ALA A 292 15.74 1.51 0.66
C ALA A 292 15.43 2.17 -0.69
N VAL A 293 14.73 1.45 -1.56
CA VAL A 293 14.30 1.96 -2.86
C VAL A 293 12.93 1.40 -3.23
N GLU A 294 12.05 2.24 -3.75
CA GLU A 294 10.77 1.78 -4.29
C GLU A 294 10.97 1.03 -5.60
N VAL A 295 10.81 -0.29 -5.52
CA VAL A 295 10.69 -1.16 -6.69
C VAL A 295 9.26 -1.14 -7.22
N LEU A 296 8.29 -1.00 -6.30
CA LEU A 296 6.87 -0.82 -6.57
C LEU A 296 6.44 0.53 -6.00
N ALA A 297 6.02 1.45 -6.83
CA ALA A 297 5.30 2.64 -6.42
C ALA A 297 3.95 2.65 -7.13
N GLY A 298 2.96 3.36 -6.59
CA GLY A 298 1.63 3.41 -7.18
C GLY A 298 1.62 3.74 -8.67
N TYR A 299 2.61 4.51 -9.12
CA TYR A 299 2.79 4.85 -10.55
C TYR A 299 3.58 3.81 -11.35
N THR A 300 4.53 3.11 -10.75
CA THR A 300 5.37 2.10 -11.43
C THR A 300 4.78 0.70 -11.38
N ALA A 301 3.88 0.43 -10.44
CA ALA A 301 3.06 -0.77 -10.42
C ALA A 301 2.03 -0.79 -11.57
N PHE A 302 1.84 0.32 -12.25
CA PHE A 302 1.07 0.41 -13.47
C PHE A 302 1.93 -0.02 -14.64
N ASN A 303 1.76 -1.24 -15.09
CA ASN A 303 2.38 -1.71 -16.32
C ASN A 303 1.83 -0.90 -17.51
N ILE A 304 2.51 0.20 -17.85
CA ILE A 304 2.25 0.94 -19.08
C ILE A 304 3.09 0.27 -20.16
N PRO A 305 2.52 -0.42 -21.15
CA PRO A 305 3.28 -1.16 -22.16
C PRO A 305 4.29 -0.30 -22.94
N SER A 306 4.10 1.02 -22.99
CA SER A 306 5.01 1.98 -23.60
C SER A 306 6.09 2.52 -22.65
N ASP A 307 6.05 2.14 -21.38
CA ASP A 307 6.85 2.72 -20.33
C ASP A 307 7.51 1.57 -19.56
N ARG A 308 8.70 1.18 -19.92
CA ARG A 308 9.48 0.04 -19.37
C ARG A 308 9.76 0.10 -17.86
N ARG A 309 9.15 0.99 -17.12
CA ARG A 309 9.52 1.37 -15.75
C ARG A 309 9.44 0.24 -14.74
N PHE A 310 8.49 -0.66 -14.90
CA PHE A 310 8.32 -1.75 -13.96
C PHE A 310 9.46 -2.77 -14.08
N ASP A 311 9.71 -3.29 -15.29
CA ASP A 311 10.82 -4.23 -15.54
C ASP A 311 12.16 -3.56 -15.28
N ASP A 312 12.29 -2.25 -15.60
CA ASP A 312 13.48 -1.47 -15.32
C ASP A 312 13.71 -1.35 -13.79
N SER A 313 12.69 -1.11 -12.98
CA SER A 313 12.84 -0.98 -11.52
C SER A 313 13.35 -2.26 -10.87
N VAL A 314 12.86 -3.43 -11.29
CA VAL A 314 13.35 -4.73 -10.79
C VAL A 314 14.80 -4.99 -11.21
N ARG A 315 15.13 -4.71 -12.48
CA ARG A 315 16.50 -4.82 -13.00
C ARG A 315 17.45 -3.90 -12.24
N ASP A 316 17.10 -2.62 -12.10
CA ASP A 316 17.90 -1.61 -11.41
C ASP A 316 18.18 -2.03 -9.96
N TYR A 317 17.15 -2.53 -9.28
CA TYR A 317 17.28 -3.04 -7.93
C TYR A 317 18.27 -4.21 -7.85
N TYR A 318 18.14 -5.20 -8.72
CA TYR A 318 19.05 -6.35 -8.73
C TYR A 318 20.46 -5.97 -9.13
N THR A 319 20.63 -4.95 -9.98
CA THR A 319 21.96 -4.40 -10.29
C THR A 319 22.65 -3.80 -9.05
N LEU A 320 21.90 -3.05 -8.21
CA LEU A 320 22.43 -2.53 -6.96
C LEU A 320 22.90 -3.66 -6.04
N VAL A 321 22.05 -4.68 -5.84
CA VAL A 321 22.37 -5.85 -4.99
C VAL A 321 23.58 -6.61 -5.54
N ASP A 322 23.65 -6.76 -6.85
CA ASP A 322 24.74 -7.48 -7.53
C ASP A 322 26.11 -6.84 -7.32
N HIS A 323 26.15 -5.53 -7.18
CA HIS A 323 27.37 -4.78 -6.86
C HIS A 323 27.59 -4.58 -5.35
N GLY A 324 26.84 -5.28 -4.49
CA GLY A 324 27.02 -5.22 -3.05
C GLY A 324 26.34 -4.03 -2.37
N HIS A 325 25.58 -3.21 -3.12
CA HIS A 325 24.78 -2.16 -2.52
C HIS A 325 23.44 -2.73 -2.04
N LEU A 326 23.43 -3.18 -0.77
CA LEU A 326 22.35 -3.94 -0.16
C LEU A 326 21.27 -3.00 0.40
N VAL A 327 20.30 -2.66 -0.43
CA VAL A 327 19.13 -1.84 -0.09
C VAL A 327 17.89 -2.69 0.04
N THR A 328 16.87 -2.16 0.73
CA THR A 328 15.58 -2.83 0.92
C THR A 328 14.65 -2.50 -0.24
N PRO A 329 14.06 -3.50 -0.93
CA PRO A 329 13.04 -3.25 -1.95
C PRO A 329 11.73 -2.90 -1.26
N MET A 330 11.15 -1.77 -1.61
CA MET A 330 9.91 -1.27 -1.02
C MET A 330 8.79 -1.22 -2.07
N GLY A 331 7.57 -1.36 -1.56
CA GLY A 331 6.35 -1.15 -2.33
C GLY A 331 5.43 -0.20 -1.58
N ASN A 332 5.10 0.95 -2.17
CA ASN A 332 4.25 1.93 -1.53
C ASN A 332 3.24 2.50 -2.53
N SER A 333 2.16 3.08 -2.02
CA SER A 333 1.08 3.55 -2.89
C SER A 333 1.35 4.91 -3.51
N ASP A 334 2.03 5.81 -2.81
CA ASP A 334 2.14 7.23 -3.19
C ASP A 334 0.75 7.85 -3.38
N THR A 335 -0.18 7.48 -2.49
CA THR A 335 -1.59 7.87 -2.61
C THR A 335 -1.82 9.29 -2.12
N HIS A 336 -2.53 10.09 -2.94
CA HIS A 336 -2.86 11.49 -2.65
C HIS A 336 -4.36 11.70 -2.39
N ASP A 337 -5.21 10.75 -2.81
CA ASP A 337 -6.66 10.82 -2.73
C ASP A 337 -7.33 9.43 -2.67
N PHE A 338 -8.66 9.36 -2.81
CA PHE A 338 -9.41 8.09 -2.75
C PHE A 338 -9.52 7.33 -4.08
N THR A 339 -9.04 7.89 -5.18
CA THR A 339 -9.47 7.43 -6.51
C THR A 339 -8.34 7.25 -7.51
N TRP A 340 -7.25 7.96 -7.36
CA TRP A 340 -6.13 7.92 -8.30
C TRP A 340 -5.32 6.64 -8.13
N VAL A 341 -4.67 6.50 -6.99
CA VAL A 341 -4.01 5.28 -6.52
C VAL A 341 -4.59 4.96 -5.17
N LEU A 342 -5.09 3.75 -4.99
CA LEU A 342 -5.69 3.38 -3.72
C LEU A 342 -4.62 3.13 -2.64
N ASP A 343 -5.01 3.43 -1.44
CA ASP A 343 -4.26 3.14 -0.23
C ASP A 343 -3.76 1.70 -0.23
N GLY A 344 -2.47 1.50 0.05
CA GLY A 344 -1.85 0.18 0.05
C GLY A 344 -1.95 -0.60 -1.26
N SER A 345 -2.11 0.07 -2.40
CA SER A 345 -2.13 -0.53 -3.74
C SER A 345 -0.73 -0.73 -4.35
N ALA A 346 0.30 -0.65 -3.63
CA ALA A 346 1.49 -1.41 -3.41
C ALA A 346 1.73 -1.30 -1.92
N ARG A 347 2.21 -2.35 -1.29
CA ARG A 347 2.49 -2.40 0.15
C ARG A 347 3.67 -3.29 0.48
N ASN A 348 4.13 -3.15 1.70
CA ASN A 348 5.19 -3.97 2.25
C ASN A 348 4.64 -4.89 3.33
N TYR A 349 5.20 -6.08 3.44
CA TYR A 349 5.11 -6.91 4.63
C TYR A 349 6.48 -6.94 5.29
N VAL A 350 6.57 -6.29 6.44
CA VAL A 350 7.81 -6.17 7.21
C VAL A 350 7.82 -7.23 8.30
N TYR A 351 8.83 -8.12 8.31
CA TYR A 351 8.96 -9.18 9.31
C TYR A 351 9.40 -8.61 10.66
N VAL A 352 8.52 -8.69 11.66
CA VAL A 352 8.79 -8.30 13.04
C VAL A 352 8.31 -9.42 13.97
N ASP A 353 9.07 -9.73 15.02
CA ASP A 353 8.74 -10.83 15.93
C ASP A 353 7.42 -10.58 16.69
N ASP A 354 7.12 -9.33 16.98
CA ASP A 354 5.89 -8.87 17.62
C ASP A 354 5.12 -7.93 16.70
N ALA A 355 4.33 -8.51 15.81
CA ALA A 355 3.56 -7.80 14.79
C ALA A 355 2.27 -7.18 15.35
N ARG A 356 2.37 -6.33 16.38
CA ARG A 356 1.23 -5.61 16.97
C ARG A 356 1.27 -4.12 16.62
N THR A 357 0.10 -3.54 16.44
CA THR A 357 -0.05 -2.09 16.25
C THR A 357 -0.06 -1.33 17.58
N ASN A 358 -0.41 -1.98 18.69
CA ASN A 358 -0.49 -1.35 20.02
C ASN A 358 -0.10 -2.34 21.14
N PRO A 359 0.98 -2.11 21.93
CA PRO A 359 1.98 -1.09 21.66
C PRO A 359 2.82 -1.46 20.43
N PHE A 360 3.11 -0.47 19.59
CA PHE A 360 3.94 -0.62 18.40
C PHE A 360 5.42 -0.48 18.77
N ASP A 361 6.26 -1.41 18.33
CA ASP A 361 7.72 -1.32 18.46
C ASP A 361 8.32 -0.73 17.16
N GLU A 362 8.35 0.60 17.08
CA GLU A 362 8.93 1.33 15.95
C GLU A 362 10.40 0.98 15.74
N ALA A 363 11.17 0.79 16.81
CA ALA A 363 12.60 0.50 16.69
C ALA A 363 12.84 -0.89 16.06
N ALA A 364 12.08 -1.91 16.47
CA ALA A 364 12.13 -3.23 15.86
C ALA A 364 11.67 -3.21 14.39
N PHE A 365 10.62 -2.46 14.08
CA PHE A 365 10.12 -2.29 12.73
C PHE A 365 11.16 -1.63 11.79
N ILE A 366 11.77 -0.54 12.20
CA ILE A 366 12.82 0.15 11.44
C ILE A 366 14.08 -0.73 11.29
N ALA A 367 14.45 -1.46 12.36
CA ALA A 367 15.55 -2.41 12.31
C ALA A 367 15.29 -3.54 11.30
N ALA A 368 14.06 -4.03 11.20
CA ALA A 368 13.66 -5.04 10.22
C ALA A 368 13.78 -4.52 8.77
N ILE A 369 13.32 -3.29 8.50
CA ILE A 369 13.50 -2.66 7.18
C ILE A 369 15.00 -2.55 6.85
N ARG A 370 15.81 -2.05 7.77
CA ARG A 370 17.26 -1.91 7.58
C ARG A 370 17.96 -3.25 7.36
N ALA A 371 17.45 -4.30 7.99
CA ALA A 371 17.89 -5.68 7.78
C ALA A 371 17.31 -6.33 6.51
N ARG A 372 16.57 -5.60 5.70
CA ARG A 372 15.92 -6.07 4.47
C ARG A 372 14.91 -7.20 4.70
N ARG A 373 14.29 -7.24 5.89
CA ARG A 373 13.27 -8.23 6.26
C ARG A 373 11.91 -7.83 5.68
N VAL A 374 11.78 -7.76 4.33
CA VAL A 374 10.63 -7.18 3.64
C VAL A 374 10.24 -8.01 2.42
N VAL A 375 8.94 -8.12 2.19
CA VAL A 375 8.31 -8.50 0.92
C VAL A 375 7.45 -7.34 0.45
N ALA A 376 7.71 -6.84 -0.75
CA ALA A 376 6.89 -5.80 -1.39
C ALA A 376 5.92 -6.44 -2.38
N THR A 377 4.64 -5.98 -2.41
CA THR A 377 3.61 -6.63 -3.23
C THR A 377 2.49 -5.70 -3.65
N THR A 378 1.84 -6.03 -4.76
CA THR A 378 0.57 -5.45 -5.23
C THR A 378 -0.62 -6.41 -5.05
N GLY A 379 -0.40 -7.70 -4.72
CA GLY A 379 -1.49 -8.68 -4.65
C GLY A 379 -1.18 -9.97 -3.92
N PRO A 380 -0.19 -10.76 -4.35
CA PRO A 380 0.12 -12.04 -3.73
C PRO A 380 1.00 -11.90 -2.47
N TRP A 381 0.86 -12.84 -1.54
CA TRP A 381 1.87 -13.15 -0.55
C TRP A 381 2.94 -14.05 -1.16
N LEU A 382 4.21 -13.78 -0.87
CA LEU A 382 5.35 -14.57 -1.28
C LEU A 382 6.21 -14.90 -0.07
N ASP A 383 6.24 -16.16 0.31
CA ASP A 383 7.10 -16.68 1.36
C ASP A 383 8.30 -17.40 0.74
N VAL A 384 9.49 -17.12 1.27
CA VAL A 384 10.76 -17.65 0.75
C VAL A 384 11.62 -18.07 1.93
N GLU A 385 11.95 -19.36 1.97
CA GLU A 385 12.86 -19.90 2.96
C GLU A 385 13.96 -20.72 2.28
N ILE A 386 15.17 -20.64 2.80
CA ILE A 386 16.34 -21.35 2.27
C ILE A 386 17.00 -22.21 3.36
N ALA A 387 17.29 -23.46 2.97
CA ALA A 387 18.07 -24.41 3.76
C ALA A 387 19.40 -24.73 3.03
N PRO A 388 20.51 -24.94 3.78
CA PRO A 388 21.78 -25.34 3.19
C PRO A 388 21.73 -26.75 2.57
N LYS A 389 20.92 -27.66 3.13
CA LYS A 389 20.82 -29.08 2.74
C LYS A 389 19.38 -29.54 2.61
N ARG A 390 19.16 -30.55 1.76
CA ARG A 390 17.86 -31.18 1.62
C ARG A 390 17.35 -31.72 2.94
N GLY A 391 16.13 -31.33 3.30
CA GLY A 391 15.45 -31.76 4.54
C GLY A 391 16.01 -31.16 5.82
N ALA A 392 16.95 -30.22 5.74
CA ALA A 392 17.34 -29.40 6.88
C ALA A 392 16.25 -28.35 7.16
N THR A 393 16.13 -27.93 8.40
CA THR A 393 15.30 -26.80 8.76
C THR A 393 15.79 -25.55 8.01
N PRO A 394 14.92 -24.78 7.38
CA PRO A 394 15.27 -23.51 6.75
C PRO A 394 16.00 -22.59 7.74
N THR A 395 17.00 -21.91 7.26
CA THR A 395 17.88 -21.11 8.11
C THR A 395 17.95 -19.65 7.70
N ALA A 396 17.42 -19.30 6.53
CA ALA A 396 17.37 -17.94 6.03
C ALA A 396 16.07 -17.65 5.29
N GLY A 397 15.52 -16.47 5.51
CA GLY A 397 14.43 -15.86 4.78
C GLY A 397 14.85 -14.52 4.20
N PRO A 398 13.92 -13.68 3.70
CA PRO A 398 14.22 -12.40 3.07
C PRO A 398 15.22 -11.54 3.86
N GLY A 399 16.27 -11.04 3.17
CA GLY A 399 17.32 -10.20 3.73
C GLY A 399 18.39 -10.92 4.56
N GLN A 400 18.25 -12.22 4.80
CA GLN A 400 19.18 -13.01 5.63
C GLN A 400 20.28 -13.66 4.79
N LEU A 401 21.20 -14.35 5.47
CA LEU A 401 22.39 -14.98 4.88
C LEU A 401 22.43 -16.47 5.22
N VAL A 402 22.74 -17.29 4.23
CA VAL A 402 22.94 -18.74 4.35
C VAL A 402 24.26 -19.16 3.76
N THR A 403 24.92 -20.19 4.33
CA THR A 403 26.09 -20.85 3.68
C THR A 403 25.60 -21.99 2.79
N ALA A 404 26.06 -22.05 1.55
CA ALA A 404 25.72 -23.12 0.62
C ALA A 404 26.37 -24.45 1.00
N ASP A 405 25.76 -25.57 0.57
CA ASP A 405 26.35 -26.90 0.65
C ASP A 405 26.63 -27.46 -0.76
N ALA A 406 27.87 -27.79 -1.02
CA ALA A 406 28.32 -28.35 -2.30
C ALA A 406 27.83 -27.52 -3.52
N GLY A 407 27.97 -26.19 -3.46
CA GLY A 407 27.66 -25.27 -4.55
C GLY A 407 26.18 -25.04 -4.81
N GLY A 408 25.29 -25.36 -3.86
CA GLY A 408 23.87 -25.13 -3.99
C GLY A 408 23.14 -25.00 -2.67
N VAL A 409 21.91 -24.55 -2.74
CA VAL A 409 20.99 -24.42 -1.61
C VAL A 409 19.62 -24.99 -1.95
N TRP A 410 18.82 -25.31 -0.94
CA TRP A 410 17.45 -25.78 -1.09
C TRP A 410 16.51 -24.63 -0.79
N VAL A 411 15.62 -24.33 -1.73
CA VAL A 411 14.68 -23.22 -1.66
C VAL A 411 13.28 -23.79 -1.49
N ASP A 412 12.58 -23.32 -0.45
CA ASP A 412 11.17 -23.53 -0.21
C ASP A 412 10.42 -22.25 -0.54
N LEU A 413 9.45 -22.33 -1.44
CA LEU A 413 8.62 -21.21 -1.85
C LEU A 413 7.16 -21.51 -1.57
N ARG A 414 6.44 -20.50 -1.10
CA ARG A 414 4.99 -20.53 -1.00
C ARG A 414 4.42 -19.20 -1.48
N VAL A 415 3.43 -19.27 -2.37
CA VAL A 415 2.61 -18.13 -2.75
C VAL A 415 1.18 -18.36 -2.29
N GLU A 416 0.56 -17.31 -1.74
CA GLU A 416 -0.84 -17.30 -1.35
C GLU A 416 -1.52 -16.07 -1.93
N ARG A 417 -2.81 -16.18 -2.24
CA ARG A 417 -3.54 -15.12 -2.92
C ARG A 417 -5.05 -15.17 -2.65
N ALA A 418 -5.68 -14.01 -2.68
CA ALA A 418 -7.13 -13.92 -2.78
C ALA A 418 -7.61 -14.35 -4.17
N GLY A 419 -8.83 -14.80 -4.29
CA GLY A 419 -9.38 -15.39 -5.52
C GLY A 419 -9.37 -14.49 -6.74
N PHE A 420 -9.35 -13.17 -6.57
CA PHE A 420 -9.26 -12.19 -7.65
C PHE A 420 -7.83 -11.97 -8.17
N VAL A 421 -6.80 -12.37 -7.45
CA VAL A 421 -5.39 -12.25 -7.85
C VAL A 421 -5.03 -13.44 -8.73
N LYS A 422 -4.65 -13.21 -9.99
CA LYS A 422 -4.24 -14.26 -10.93
C LYS A 422 -2.73 -14.24 -11.09
N LEU A 423 -2.09 -15.35 -10.72
CA LEU A 423 -0.64 -15.54 -10.86
C LEU A 423 -0.35 -16.56 -11.95
N ASP A 424 0.70 -16.31 -12.71
CA ASP A 424 1.14 -17.18 -13.79
C ASP A 424 2.47 -17.87 -13.45
N ARG A 425 3.39 -17.19 -12.72
CA ARG A 425 4.76 -17.68 -12.54
C ARG A 425 5.46 -17.16 -11.31
N ILE A 426 6.46 -17.93 -10.87
CA ILE A 426 7.49 -17.53 -9.90
C ILE A 426 8.82 -17.54 -10.65
N ARG A 427 9.66 -16.53 -10.44
CA ARG A 427 11.03 -16.46 -10.98
C ARG A 427 12.04 -16.45 -9.86
N ILE A 428 13.07 -17.28 -9.99
CA ILE A 428 14.25 -17.29 -9.12
C ILE A 428 15.40 -16.71 -9.92
N THR A 429 15.96 -15.63 -9.44
CA THR A 429 17.11 -14.93 -10.01
C THR A 429 18.30 -15.06 -9.07
N ILE A 430 19.49 -15.29 -9.59
CA ILE A 430 20.75 -15.32 -8.83
C ILE A 430 21.68 -14.21 -9.31
N GLY A 431 22.62 -13.79 -8.47
CA GLY A 431 23.73 -12.97 -8.89
C GLY A 431 24.75 -13.79 -9.67
N GLY A 432 24.78 -13.64 -10.98
CA GLY A 432 25.72 -14.33 -11.85
C GLY A 432 27.07 -13.64 -11.98
N GLU A 433 27.98 -14.20 -12.78
CA GLU A 433 29.31 -13.63 -13.03
C GLU A 433 29.22 -12.27 -13.78
N HIS A 434 28.21 -12.11 -14.62
CA HIS A 434 28.04 -10.94 -15.49
C HIS A 434 26.78 -10.12 -15.17
N GLY A 435 26.25 -10.28 -13.98
CA GLY A 435 25.03 -9.61 -13.51
C GLY A 435 23.92 -10.58 -13.12
N PRO A 436 22.70 -10.07 -12.84
CA PRO A 436 21.55 -10.90 -12.47
C PRO A 436 21.19 -11.92 -13.55
N GLU A 437 21.05 -13.20 -13.18
CA GLU A 437 20.72 -14.31 -14.07
C GLU A 437 19.46 -15.02 -13.62
N LEU A 438 18.54 -15.30 -14.56
CA LEU A 438 17.35 -16.11 -14.29
C LEU A 438 17.73 -17.59 -14.13
N ALA A 439 17.72 -18.08 -12.88
CA ALA A 439 18.04 -19.46 -12.57
C ALA A 439 16.87 -20.42 -12.86
N GLN A 440 15.64 -19.99 -12.55
CA GLN A 440 14.46 -20.86 -12.68
C GLN A 440 13.19 -20.03 -12.93
N THR A 441 12.30 -20.53 -13.79
CA THR A 441 10.89 -20.12 -13.86
C THR A 441 10.02 -21.30 -13.47
N ILE A 442 9.01 -21.06 -12.63
CA ILE A 442 8.08 -22.05 -12.11
C ILE A 442 6.68 -21.57 -12.46
N ASP A 443 5.92 -22.35 -13.22
CA ASP A 443 4.53 -22.03 -13.54
C ASP A 443 3.66 -22.23 -12.31
N VAL A 444 2.81 -21.25 -12.02
CA VAL A 444 1.81 -21.31 -10.94
C VAL A 444 0.50 -21.79 -11.53
N PRO A 445 -0.08 -22.91 -11.06
CA PRO A 445 -1.35 -23.39 -11.56
C PRO A 445 -2.45 -22.33 -11.41
N PRO A 446 -3.29 -22.13 -12.43
CA PRO A 446 -4.40 -21.18 -12.34
C PRO A 446 -5.39 -21.61 -11.24
N ASP A 447 -6.03 -20.62 -10.61
CA ASP A 447 -7.13 -20.78 -9.66
C ASP A 447 -6.85 -21.56 -8.36
N VAL A 448 -5.58 -21.81 -8.02
CA VAL A 448 -5.21 -22.34 -6.69
C VAL A 448 -4.97 -21.17 -5.72
N PRO A 449 -5.56 -21.19 -4.51
CA PRO A 449 -5.36 -20.11 -3.51
C PRO A 449 -3.96 -20.12 -2.91
N SER A 450 -3.29 -21.29 -2.87
CA SER A 450 -1.94 -21.46 -2.35
C SER A 450 -1.18 -22.46 -3.22
N PHE A 451 0.08 -22.12 -3.55
CA PHE A 451 0.97 -22.99 -4.31
C PHE A 451 2.35 -23.01 -3.65
N GLY A 452 2.89 -24.22 -3.44
CA GLY A 452 4.22 -24.44 -2.88
C GLY A 452 5.15 -25.09 -3.90
N TRP A 453 6.42 -24.71 -3.86
CA TRP A 453 7.49 -25.33 -4.62
C TRP A 453 8.72 -25.54 -3.75
N HIS A 454 9.40 -26.66 -3.93
CA HIS A 454 10.65 -27.00 -3.24
C HIS A 454 11.67 -27.53 -4.25
N GLY A 455 12.88 -26.96 -4.26
CA GLY A 455 13.90 -27.36 -5.20
C GLY A 455 15.30 -26.90 -4.83
N ARG A 456 16.29 -27.52 -5.44
CA ARG A 456 17.71 -27.12 -5.32
C ARG A 456 18.05 -26.09 -6.39
N ILE A 457 18.70 -25.02 -5.95
CA ILE A 457 19.27 -23.99 -6.83
C ILE A 457 20.79 -24.08 -6.76
N GLU A 458 21.41 -24.25 -7.93
CA GLU A 458 22.86 -24.22 -8.06
C GLU A 458 23.33 -22.76 -8.03
N VAL A 459 24.29 -22.47 -7.17
CA VAL A 459 24.82 -21.11 -6.95
C VAL A 459 26.32 -21.01 -7.28
N GLY A 460 26.96 -22.14 -7.62
CA GLY A 460 28.40 -22.17 -7.89
C GLY A 460 29.25 -22.05 -6.62
N HIS A 461 30.44 -21.44 -6.76
CA HIS A 461 31.41 -21.32 -5.67
C HIS A 461 31.81 -19.87 -5.36
N ALA A 462 31.24 -18.90 -6.03
CA ALA A 462 31.41 -17.48 -5.72
C ALA A 462 30.16 -16.99 -4.98
N ASP A 463 30.35 -16.16 -3.98
CA ASP A 463 29.26 -15.57 -3.21
C ASP A 463 28.21 -14.91 -4.12
N THR A 464 26.97 -15.18 -3.80
CA THR A 464 25.85 -14.74 -4.62
C THR A 464 24.64 -14.36 -3.76
N TRP A 465 23.53 -14.09 -4.41
CA TRP A 465 22.23 -13.83 -3.77
C TRP A 465 21.14 -14.53 -4.56
N ILE A 466 20.03 -14.81 -3.88
CA ILE A 466 18.82 -15.36 -4.48
C ILE A 466 17.71 -14.36 -4.32
N GLY A 467 17.22 -13.83 -5.42
CA GLY A 467 16.02 -13.01 -5.52
C GLY A 467 14.85 -13.83 -6.02
N VAL A 468 13.68 -13.64 -5.43
CA VAL A 468 12.46 -14.32 -5.85
C VAL A 468 11.37 -13.30 -6.12
N THR A 469 10.72 -13.43 -7.28
CA THR A 469 9.54 -12.67 -7.66
C THR A 469 8.41 -13.60 -8.08
N THR A 470 7.18 -13.15 -7.95
CA THR A 470 6.00 -13.80 -8.55
C THR A 470 5.14 -12.76 -9.25
N ASP A 471 4.56 -13.11 -10.37
CA ASP A 471 3.75 -12.22 -11.18
C ASP A 471 2.63 -12.93 -11.96
N GLY A 472 1.69 -12.14 -12.47
CA GLY A 472 0.65 -12.57 -13.37
C GLY A 472 0.31 -11.50 -14.41
N ASP A 473 -0.19 -11.93 -15.57
CA ASP A 473 -0.46 -11.03 -16.70
C ASP A 473 -1.90 -10.43 -16.65
N THR A 474 -2.78 -10.98 -15.78
CA THR A 474 -4.15 -10.50 -15.63
C THR A 474 -4.18 -9.32 -14.63
N PRO A 475 -4.64 -8.13 -15.04
CA PRO A 475 -4.73 -6.99 -14.13
C PRO A 475 -5.66 -7.25 -12.94
N LEU A 476 -5.29 -6.67 -11.80
CA LEU A 476 -6.13 -6.61 -10.61
C LEU A 476 -7.40 -5.81 -10.87
N PRO A 477 -8.51 -6.09 -10.15
CA PRO A 477 -9.73 -5.29 -10.24
C PRO A 477 -9.49 -3.81 -9.92
N LEU A 478 -10.22 -2.91 -10.57
CA LEU A 478 -10.05 -1.47 -10.39
C LEU A 478 -10.35 -0.98 -8.98
N GLU A 479 -11.30 -1.61 -8.32
CA GLU A 479 -11.62 -1.35 -6.92
C GLU A 479 -10.47 -1.70 -5.96
N GLN A 480 -9.44 -2.40 -6.42
CA GLN A 480 -8.24 -2.72 -5.64
C GLN A 480 -7.06 -1.78 -5.95
N THR A 481 -7.11 -1.03 -7.05
CA THR A 481 -5.93 -0.31 -7.55
C THR A 481 -6.16 1.16 -7.87
N GLY A 482 -7.39 1.56 -8.16
CA GLY A 482 -7.79 2.93 -8.46
C GLY A 482 -8.45 3.11 -9.82
N TRP A 483 -9.38 4.05 -9.87
CA TRP A 483 -10.24 4.30 -11.03
C TRP A 483 -9.72 5.40 -11.95
N TYR A 484 -9.14 6.45 -11.38
CA TYR A 484 -8.82 7.66 -12.11
C TYR A 484 -7.86 7.42 -13.27
N GLN A 485 -6.85 6.62 -13.06
CA GLN A 485 -5.86 6.33 -14.10
C GLN A 485 -6.47 5.57 -15.27
N ARG A 486 -7.37 4.61 -14.98
CA ARG A 486 -8.09 3.88 -16.03
C ARG A 486 -9.06 4.77 -16.79
N GLU A 487 -9.86 5.55 -16.09
CA GLU A 487 -10.87 6.39 -16.70
C GLU A 487 -10.25 7.54 -17.51
N LYS A 488 -9.31 8.26 -16.92
CA LYS A 488 -8.70 9.45 -17.54
C LYS A 488 -7.61 9.10 -18.54
N TRP A 489 -6.73 8.17 -18.22
CA TRP A 489 -5.54 7.86 -19.01
C TRP A 489 -5.62 6.54 -19.77
N LYS A 490 -6.75 5.84 -19.66
CA LYS A 490 -7.00 4.55 -20.30
C LYS A 490 -5.92 3.51 -19.96
N HIS A 491 -5.45 3.53 -18.75
CA HIS A 491 -4.42 2.63 -18.27
C HIS A 491 -4.94 1.17 -18.22
N PRO A 492 -4.16 0.15 -18.62
CA PRO A 492 -4.62 -1.25 -18.64
C PRO A 492 -4.92 -1.84 -17.25
N GLY A 493 -4.41 -1.22 -16.19
CA GLY A 493 -4.54 -1.69 -14.80
C GLY A 493 -3.20 -2.14 -14.22
N VAL A 494 -3.20 -2.45 -12.93
CA VAL A 494 -2.04 -2.97 -12.18
C VAL A 494 -2.06 -4.49 -12.25
N THR A 495 -0.96 -5.12 -12.66
CA THR A 495 -0.82 -6.56 -12.60
C THR A 495 -0.36 -7.01 -11.21
N PRO A 496 -0.74 -8.22 -10.74
CA PRO A 496 -0.24 -8.77 -9.50
C PRO A 496 1.26 -9.04 -9.60
N PHE A 497 1.98 -8.64 -8.55
CA PHE A 497 3.41 -8.84 -8.44
C PHE A 497 3.84 -8.87 -6.98
N ALA A 498 4.85 -9.69 -6.64
CA ALA A 498 5.56 -9.58 -5.38
C ALA A 498 7.06 -9.83 -5.57
N ILE A 499 7.86 -9.18 -4.73
CA ILE A 499 9.31 -9.35 -4.64
C ILE A 499 9.71 -9.53 -3.17
N ALA A 500 10.44 -10.60 -2.89
CA ALA A 500 11.09 -10.78 -1.60
C ALA A 500 12.49 -10.13 -1.63
N SER A 501 12.91 -9.52 -0.54
CA SER A 501 14.31 -9.09 -0.39
C SER A 501 15.25 -10.26 -0.63
N PRO A 502 16.31 -10.12 -1.43
CA PRO A 502 17.24 -11.19 -1.72
C PRO A 502 17.87 -11.83 -0.49
N ILE A 503 18.03 -13.14 -0.56
CA ILE A 503 18.72 -13.93 0.46
C ILE A 503 20.16 -14.08 0.00
N LEU A 504 21.11 -13.70 0.85
CA LEU A 504 22.54 -13.75 0.55
C LEU A 504 23.05 -15.18 0.73
N VAL A 505 23.97 -15.62 -0.15
CA VAL A 505 24.51 -16.98 -0.12
C VAL A 505 26.03 -16.91 -0.08
N ASP A 506 26.63 -17.30 1.04
CA ASP A 506 28.05 -17.61 1.23
C ASP A 506 28.30 -18.94 0.50
N ALA A 507 28.75 -18.87 -0.74
CA ALA A 507 28.84 -20.03 -1.63
C ALA A 507 30.19 -20.74 -1.54
N ASP A 508 31.28 -20.06 -1.13
CA ASP A 508 32.59 -20.66 -0.92
C ASP A 508 32.78 -21.23 0.50
N GLY A 509 31.86 -20.90 1.44
CA GLY A 509 31.83 -21.42 2.80
C GLY A 509 32.92 -20.83 3.70
N ASP A 510 33.47 -19.68 3.38
CA ASP A 510 34.48 -19.02 4.19
C ASP A 510 33.94 -18.32 5.45
N GLY A 511 32.60 -18.29 5.60
CA GLY A 511 31.88 -17.66 6.71
C GLY A 511 31.67 -16.16 6.51
N ARG A 512 31.80 -15.69 5.28
CA ARG A 512 31.54 -14.32 4.89
C ARG A 512 30.78 -14.32 3.56
N TRP A 513 30.11 -13.23 3.28
CA TRP A 513 29.55 -12.97 1.97
C TRP A 513 30.22 -11.74 1.38
N LYS A 514 30.84 -11.88 0.23
CA LYS A 514 31.61 -10.83 -0.43
C LYS A 514 31.15 -10.66 -1.86
N ARG A 515 30.62 -9.49 -2.18
CA ARG A 515 30.24 -9.15 -3.54
C ARG A 515 30.28 -7.64 -3.74
N GLY A 516 30.91 -7.17 -4.83
CA GLY A 516 31.16 -5.75 -5.03
C GLY A 516 31.92 -5.15 -3.85
N ASP A 517 31.37 -4.09 -3.28
CA ASP A 517 31.96 -3.39 -2.13
C ASP A 517 31.53 -3.97 -0.76
N ALA A 518 30.62 -4.95 -0.74
CA ALA A 518 30.12 -5.54 0.49
C ALA A 518 30.99 -6.72 0.98
N ASP A 519 31.18 -6.78 2.30
CA ASP A 519 31.85 -7.88 3.00
C ASP A 519 31.15 -8.12 4.35
N ILE A 520 30.28 -9.14 4.42
CA ILE A 520 29.36 -9.41 5.55
C ILE A 520 29.69 -10.76 6.16
N ALA A 521 29.91 -10.79 7.49
CA ALA A 521 30.12 -12.05 8.20
C ALA A 521 28.81 -12.84 8.34
N VAL A 522 28.86 -14.16 8.11
CA VAL A 522 27.76 -15.07 8.43
C VAL A 522 27.53 -15.06 9.93
N PRO A 523 26.31 -14.82 10.43
CA PRO A 523 26.03 -14.85 11.85
C PRO A 523 26.40 -16.21 12.46
N LYS A 524 27.20 -16.21 13.48
CA LYS A 524 27.46 -17.42 14.28
C LYS A 524 26.18 -17.75 15.07
N ARG A 525 25.62 -18.92 14.86
CA ARG A 525 24.47 -19.44 15.59
C ARG A 525 24.84 -19.98 16.96
#